data_6280444b77d26ca0c6ed4ee57febd869
#
_entry.id   6280444b77d26ca0c6ed4ee57febd869
#
_cell.length_a   1.000
_cell.length_b   1.000
_cell.length_c   1.000
_cell.angle_alpha   90.00
_cell.angle_beta   90.00
_cell.angle_gamma   90.00
#
_symmetry.space_group_name_H-M   'P 1'
#
loop_
_entity.id
_entity.type
_entity.pdbx_description
1 polymer ?
#
loop_
_entity_poly.entity_id
_entity_poly.type
_entity_poly.pdbx_seq_one_letter_code
_entity_poly.pdbx_strand_id
1 'polypeptide(L)'
;MSYSGMIRCWESHSAGLTLPDCRSPTHWEALSISVRGARHVEDGTECQDAWLTSSTDSADRYRISAVADGHGHRRHPRSRWGAIKAVEIAVAHSERYVSVLLEEEAHPCDETTRTLLKAIHTEWMCAVRDHFREFTTSSDLQELSDEERARIIAVPEIAYGATLLVVIVTREWWLALQLGDGDIMVVSSEGRSSLAIEPFPSIDSQTHSLCSSSPWELARSRFVPCGSGVRPLLLMLSTDGYKESFGQLGDFLEVGTDLMRAIRAIGLKRVLEFLPEHLSDISARGSGDDITLSALIPCPMR
;
A
#
# COMPACT_ATOMS: atom_id res chain seq x y z
N MET A 1 -19.77 -16.71 -4.58
CA MET A 1 -20.67 -16.65 -3.38
C MET A 1 -20.43 -15.32 -2.70
N SER A 2 -21.47 -14.55 -2.49
CA SER A 2 -21.42 -13.16 -2.05
C SER A 2 -20.79 -13.00 -0.65
N TYR A 3 -20.14 -11.89 -0.41
CA TYR A 3 -19.64 -11.31 0.87
C TYR A 3 -20.66 -11.35 2.03
N SER A 4 -21.86 -11.76 1.73
CA SER A 4 -23.04 -11.90 2.58
C SER A 4 -22.88 -12.80 3.82
N GLY A 5 -21.84 -13.62 3.89
CA GLY A 5 -21.60 -14.52 5.04
C GLY A 5 -21.01 -13.81 6.26
N MET A 6 -20.12 -12.85 6.02
CA MET A 6 -19.45 -12.06 7.07
C MET A 6 -20.39 -11.00 7.67
N ILE A 7 -21.23 -10.39 6.81
CA ILE A 7 -22.22 -9.40 7.19
C ILE A 7 -23.27 -10.00 8.14
N ARG A 8 -23.70 -11.25 7.96
CA ARG A 8 -24.72 -11.88 8.81
C ARG A 8 -24.32 -12.08 10.28
N CYS A 9 -23.02 -12.19 10.55
CA CYS A 9 -22.53 -12.21 11.95
C CYS A 9 -22.54 -10.80 12.57
N TRP A 10 -22.65 -9.74 11.78
CA TRP A 10 -22.51 -8.33 12.17
C TRP A 10 -23.84 -7.57 12.16
N GLU A 11 -24.80 -7.98 11.33
CA GLU A 11 -26.13 -7.34 11.22
C GLU A 11 -26.98 -7.44 12.50
N SER A 12 -26.66 -8.36 13.40
CA SER A 12 -27.39 -8.50 14.68
C SER A 12 -27.11 -7.36 15.69
N HIS A 13 -26.19 -6.44 15.41
CA HIS A 13 -25.78 -5.36 16.34
C HIS A 13 -25.91 -3.94 15.77
N SER A 14 -26.44 -3.75 14.56
CA SER A 14 -26.48 -2.44 13.89
C SER A 14 -27.83 -1.74 14.03
N ALA A 15 -28.18 -1.31 15.22
CA ALA A 15 -29.25 -0.34 15.43
C ALA A 15 -28.64 1.08 15.55
N GLY A 16 -28.84 1.91 14.51
CA GLY A 16 -28.83 3.36 14.63
C GLY A 16 -27.50 4.06 14.90
N LEU A 17 -26.42 3.72 14.16
CA LEU A 17 -25.16 4.47 14.25
C LEU A 17 -25.24 5.75 13.40
N THR A 18 -25.47 6.88 14.06
CA THR A 18 -25.23 8.22 13.50
C THR A 18 -23.73 8.38 13.24
N LEU A 19 -23.38 8.92 12.06
CA LEU A 19 -22.00 9.28 11.72
C LEU A 19 -21.48 10.26 12.77
N PRO A 20 -20.33 10.02 13.42
CA PRO A 20 -19.74 11.03 14.28
C PRO A 20 -19.47 12.28 13.44
N ASP A 21 -19.73 13.43 14.05
CA ASP A 21 -19.48 14.74 13.45
C ASP A 21 -17.96 14.88 13.23
N CYS A 22 -17.48 14.64 12.01
CA CYS A 22 -16.07 14.65 11.64
C CYS A 22 -15.49 16.07 11.62
N ARG A 23 -15.75 16.85 12.67
CA ARG A 23 -15.06 18.12 12.89
C ARG A 23 -13.64 17.84 13.31
N SER A 24 -12.73 17.95 12.34
CA SER A 24 -11.27 17.90 12.51
C SER A 24 -10.74 16.69 13.29
N PRO A 25 -10.42 15.57 12.65
CA PRO A 25 -9.68 14.51 13.31
C PRO A 25 -8.37 15.10 13.86
N THR A 26 -8.05 14.78 15.09
CA THR A 26 -6.79 15.23 15.73
C THR A 26 -5.65 14.30 15.38
N HIS A 27 -5.93 13.06 15.06
CA HIS A 27 -4.92 12.07 14.71
C HIS A 27 -5.49 11.00 13.75
N TRP A 28 -4.59 10.22 13.16
CA TRP A 28 -4.90 9.11 12.29
C TRP A 28 -4.42 7.80 12.94
N GLU A 29 -5.31 6.84 13.10
CA GLU A 29 -4.94 5.46 13.44
C GLU A 29 -4.60 4.68 12.17
N ALA A 30 -3.73 3.68 12.33
CA ALA A 30 -3.32 2.80 11.26
C ALA A 30 -3.68 1.35 11.57
N LEU A 31 -4.12 0.63 10.53
CA LEU A 31 -4.31 -0.80 10.52
C LEU A 31 -3.48 -1.33 9.35
N SER A 32 -2.53 -2.25 9.61
CA SER A 32 -1.70 -2.79 8.53
C SER A 32 -1.42 -4.26 8.76
N ILE A 33 -1.45 -5.04 7.68
CA ILE A 33 -1.26 -6.48 7.70
C ILE A 33 -0.79 -7.00 6.35
N SER A 34 0.04 -8.04 6.36
CA SER A 34 0.35 -8.89 5.21
C SER A 34 -0.01 -10.33 5.53
N VAL A 35 -0.59 -11.03 4.57
CA VAL A 35 -0.79 -12.48 4.61
C VAL A 35 -0.10 -13.11 3.40
N ARG A 36 0.53 -14.25 3.63
CA ARG A 36 1.18 -15.02 2.58
C ARG A 36 0.13 -15.66 1.68
N GLY A 37 0.31 -15.56 0.38
CA GLY A 37 -0.57 -16.10 -0.64
C GLY A 37 -0.70 -17.62 -0.56
N ALA A 38 -1.89 -18.14 -0.88
CA ALA A 38 -2.14 -19.58 -0.85
C ALA A 38 -1.19 -20.35 -1.79
N ARG A 39 -0.90 -19.82 -2.99
CA ARG A 39 0.09 -20.40 -3.92
C ARG A 39 1.51 -20.38 -3.33
N HIS A 40 1.89 -19.28 -2.69
CA HIS A 40 3.20 -19.17 -2.05
C HIS A 40 3.35 -20.14 -0.87
N VAL A 41 2.26 -20.44 -0.15
CA VAL A 41 2.25 -21.48 0.89
C VAL A 41 2.48 -22.86 0.28
N GLU A 42 1.82 -23.19 -0.84
CA GLU A 42 1.97 -24.46 -1.55
C GLU A 42 3.38 -24.65 -2.11
N ASP A 43 3.93 -23.62 -2.72
CA ASP A 43 5.26 -23.64 -3.37
C ASP A 43 6.43 -23.46 -2.40
N GLY A 44 6.15 -23.17 -1.12
CA GLY A 44 7.19 -22.88 -0.14
C GLY A 44 7.81 -21.48 -0.26
N THR A 45 7.31 -20.61 -1.15
CA THR A 45 7.77 -19.23 -1.35
C THR A 45 7.38 -18.35 -0.16
N GLU A 46 8.22 -17.47 0.31
CA GLU A 46 7.90 -16.52 1.38
C GLU A 46 6.97 -15.39 0.89
N CYS A 47 6.28 -14.70 1.80
CA CYS A 47 5.54 -13.49 1.46
C CYS A 47 6.50 -12.43 0.95
N GLN A 48 6.25 -11.89 -0.24
CA GLN A 48 7.12 -10.92 -0.92
C GLN A 48 6.63 -9.48 -0.76
N ASP A 49 5.46 -9.31 -0.21
CA ASP A 49 4.89 -8.01 0.14
C ASP A 49 5.53 -7.39 1.38
N ALA A 50 5.49 -6.08 1.44
CA ALA A 50 5.89 -5.31 2.62
C ALA A 50 4.97 -4.12 2.86
N TRP A 51 4.89 -3.72 4.12
CA TRP A 51 4.25 -2.47 4.52
C TRP A 51 5.02 -1.80 5.66
N LEU A 52 4.90 -0.49 5.73
CA LEU A 52 5.37 0.29 6.86
C LEU A 52 4.46 1.50 7.06
N THR A 53 4.13 1.78 8.32
CA THR A 53 3.41 2.99 8.71
C THR A 53 4.30 3.80 9.64
N SER A 54 4.41 5.10 9.40
CA SER A 54 5.17 5.99 10.29
C SER A 54 4.65 5.92 11.72
N SER A 55 5.51 6.15 12.70
CA SER A 55 5.05 6.53 14.04
C SER A 55 4.30 7.86 13.95
N THR A 56 3.36 8.12 14.89
CA THR A 56 2.81 9.45 15.04
C THR A 56 3.94 10.39 15.44
N ASP A 57 4.03 11.56 14.82
CA ASP A 57 4.91 12.61 15.33
C ASP A 57 4.35 13.12 16.68
N SER A 58 5.19 13.76 17.48
CA SER A 58 4.81 14.21 18.83
C SER A 58 3.61 15.18 18.88
N ALA A 59 3.23 15.73 17.73
CA ALA A 59 2.13 16.68 17.58
C ALA A 59 0.95 16.11 16.73
N ASP A 60 0.99 14.83 16.32
CA ASP A 60 -0.02 14.18 15.47
C ASP A 60 -0.35 14.99 14.18
N ARG A 61 0.68 15.65 13.60
CA ARG A 61 0.49 16.52 12.44
C ARG A 61 0.26 15.75 11.15
N TYR A 62 0.83 14.57 11.05
CA TYR A 62 0.74 13.72 9.87
C TYR A 62 0.80 12.23 10.21
N ARG A 63 0.37 11.41 9.26
CA ARG A 63 0.57 9.97 9.23
C ARG A 63 0.95 9.55 7.83
N ILE A 64 1.84 8.55 7.71
CA ILE A 64 2.30 8.01 6.43
C ILE A 64 2.09 6.52 6.46
N SER A 65 1.63 5.96 5.34
CA SER A 65 1.61 4.53 5.10
C SER A 65 2.21 4.23 3.74
N ALA A 66 3.04 3.20 3.68
CA ALA A 66 3.61 2.66 2.46
C ALA A 66 3.36 1.16 2.36
N VAL A 67 3.08 0.70 1.13
CA VAL A 67 2.90 -0.71 0.77
C VAL A 67 3.71 -0.97 -0.49
N ALA A 68 4.37 -2.10 -0.58
CA ALA A 68 5.11 -2.55 -1.74
C ALA A 68 4.87 -4.05 -1.98
N ASP A 69 4.64 -4.41 -3.22
CA ASP A 69 4.54 -5.76 -3.73
C ASP A 69 5.88 -6.13 -4.38
N GLY A 70 6.49 -7.20 -3.93
CA GLY A 70 7.70 -7.75 -4.51
C GLY A 70 7.36 -8.73 -5.63
N HIS A 71 7.83 -8.47 -6.85
CA HIS A 71 7.51 -9.30 -8.01
C HIS A 71 7.79 -10.79 -7.79
N GLY A 72 6.76 -11.63 -7.84
CA GLY A 72 6.78 -13.07 -7.61
C GLY A 72 7.50 -13.92 -8.68
N HIS A 73 8.07 -13.31 -9.71
CA HIS A 73 8.71 -14.04 -10.80
C HIS A 73 10.16 -14.38 -10.44
N ARG A 74 10.65 -15.59 -10.83
CA ARG A 74 12.02 -16.07 -10.58
C ARG A 74 13.15 -15.10 -10.99
N ARG A 75 12.90 -14.13 -11.87
CA ARG A 75 13.85 -13.07 -12.25
C ARG A 75 14.05 -12.03 -11.15
N HIS A 76 13.22 -12.04 -10.14
CA HIS A 76 13.23 -11.13 -9.00
C HIS A 76 13.45 -11.91 -7.67
N PRO A 77 14.54 -12.72 -7.55
CA PRO A 77 14.71 -13.65 -6.42
C PRO A 77 14.86 -12.96 -5.07
N ARG A 78 14.99 -11.65 -5.06
CA ARG A 78 15.16 -10.80 -3.85
C ARG A 78 14.10 -9.72 -3.74
N SER A 79 12.96 -9.92 -4.41
CA SER A 79 11.88 -8.94 -4.44
C SER A 79 11.34 -8.62 -3.04
N ARG A 80 11.25 -9.61 -2.15
CA ARG A 80 10.89 -9.35 -0.75
C ARG A 80 11.82 -8.34 -0.08
N TRP A 81 13.13 -8.49 -0.25
CA TRP A 81 14.08 -7.53 0.31
C TRP A 81 13.90 -6.15 -0.36
N GLY A 82 13.67 -6.13 -1.67
CA GLY A 82 13.35 -4.93 -2.43
C GLY A 82 12.11 -4.21 -1.93
N ALA A 83 11.03 -4.94 -1.66
CA ALA A 83 9.78 -4.43 -1.13
C ALA A 83 9.94 -3.86 0.29
N ILE A 84 10.64 -4.58 1.18
CA ILE A 84 10.93 -4.11 2.55
C ILE A 84 11.71 -2.78 2.50
N LYS A 85 12.77 -2.71 1.68
CA LYS A 85 13.55 -1.48 1.53
C LYS A 85 12.76 -0.36 0.87
N ALA A 86 11.87 -0.67 -0.05
CA ALA A 86 11.01 0.32 -0.69
C ALA A 86 10.13 1.06 0.34
N VAL A 87 9.45 0.33 1.22
CA VAL A 87 8.58 0.93 2.24
C VAL A 87 9.37 1.68 3.31
N GLU A 88 10.52 1.15 3.76
CA GLU A 88 11.41 1.81 4.74
C GLU A 88 11.89 3.18 4.22
N ILE A 89 12.43 3.19 3.01
CA ILE A 89 12.96 4.40 2.37
C ILE A 89 11.83 5.37 2.04
N ALA A 90 10.71 4.87 1.52
CA ALA A 90 9.56 5.71 1.18
C ALA A 90 9.00 6.44 2.40
N VAL A 91 8.83 5.75 3.53
CA VAL A 91 8.36 6.40 4.77
C VAL A 91 9.36 7.44 5.25
N ALA A 92 10.67 7.12 5.31
CA ALA A 92 11.69 8.04 5.78
C ALA A 92 11.79 9.32 4.93
N HIS A 93 11.72 9.20 3.59
CA HIS A 93 11.70 10.36 2.69
C HIS A 93 10.40 11.15 2.81
N SER A 94 9.26 10.46 2.95
CA SER A 94 7.96 11.10 3.09
C SER A 94 7.84 11.89 4.40
N GLU A 95 8.45 11.42 5.50
CA GLU A 95 8.53 12.15 6.77
C GLU A 95 9.28 13.48 6.61
N ARG A 96 10.44 13.46 5.95
CA ARG A 96 11.20 14.69 5.65
C ARG A 96 10.41 15.63 4.73
N TYR A 97 9.79 15.07 3.70
CA TYR A 97 9.00 15.82 2.72
C TYR A 97 7.82 16.55 3.37
N VAL A 98 7.02 15.84 4.17
CA VAL A 98 5.85 16.43 4.82
C VAL A 98 6.25 17.43 5.89
N SER A 99 7.36 17.20 6.61
CA SER A 99 7.87 18.13 7.61
C SER A 99 8.25 19.48 7.00
N VAL A 100 8.98 19.46 5.86
CA VAL A 100 9.33 20.69 5.13
C VAL A 100 8.08 21.43 4.65
N LEU A 101 7.12 20.73 4.05
CA LEU A 101 5.89 21.36 3.56
C LEU A 101 5.08 22.01 4.70
N LEU A 102 5.01 21.34 5.87
CA LEU A 102 4.31 21.89 7.03
C LEU A 102 5.03 23.10 7.66
N GLU A 103 6.36 23.12 7.64
CA GLU A 103 7.16 24.26 8.12
C GLU A 103 7.07 25.47 7.19
N GLU A 104 6.97 25.24 5.88
CA GLU A 104 6.86 26.28 4.85
C GLU A 104 5.41 26.69 4.56
N GLU A 105 4.41 26.10 5.24
CA GLU A 105 2.99 26.25 4.94
C GLU A 105 2.65 25.99 3.47
N ALA A 106 3.39 25.05 2.84
CA ALA A 106 3.28 24.70 1.43
C ALA A 106 2.46 23.43 1.21
N HIS A 107 2.04 23.24 -0.03
CA HIS A 107 1.29 22.07 -0.46
C HIS A 107 2.05 21.24 -1.48
N PRO A 108 1.78 19.90 -1.54
CA PRO A 108 2.30 19.06 -2.61
C PRO A 108 1.94 19.60 -4.00
N CYS A 109 2.91 19.56 -4.91
CA CYS A 109 2.70 19.80 -6.33
C CYS A 109 3.46 18.74 -7.15
N ASP A 110 3.22 18.68 -8.45
CA ASP A 110 3.82 17.68 -9.33
C ASP A 110 5.34 17.67 -9.27
N GLU A 111 5.98 18.85 -9.18
CA GLU A 111 7.42 18.99 -9.12
C GLU A 111 7.99 18.44 -7.80
N THR A 112 7.41 18.85 -6.66
CA THR A 112 7.86 18.41 -5.35
C THR A 112 7.60 16.91 -5.14
N THR A 113 6.47 16.40 -5.65
CA THR A 113 6.12 14.98 -5.62
C THR A 113 7.06 14.14 -6.48
N ARG A 114 7.41 14.62 -7.67
CA ARG A 114 8.40 13.96 -8.53
C ARG A 114 9.78 13.95 -7.88
N THR A 115 10.16 15.01 -7.20
CA THR A 115 11.42 15.11 -6.46
C THR A 115 11.47 14.09 -5.32
N LEU A 116 10.37 13.93 -4.57
CA LEU A 116 10.23 12.87 -3.56
C LEU A 116 10.45 11.48 -4.15
N LEU A 117 9.78 11.17 -5.26
CA LEU A 117 9.91 9.86 -5.92
C LEU A 117 11.33 9.60 -6.44
N LYS A 118 12.00 10.62 -6.99
CA LYS A 118 13.41 10.51 -7.40
C LYS A 118 14.33 10.24 -6.22
N ALA A 119 14.12 10.89 -5.08
CA ALA A 119 14.91 10.68 -3.88
C ALA A 119 14.71 9.25 -3.34
N ILE A 120 13.47 8.77 -3.26
CA ILE A 120 13.14 7.39 -2.88
C ILE A 120 13.85 6.40 -3.80
N HIS A 121 13.71 6.55 -5.11
CA HIS A 121 14.33 5.66 -6.09
C HIS A 121 15.86 5.67 -5.99
N THR A 122 16.46 6.84 -5.87
CA THR A 122 17.93 6.96 -5.77
C THR A 122 18.48 6.23 -4.56
N GLU A 123 17.87 6.39 -3.39
CA GLU A 123 18.30 5.70 -2.17
C GLU A 123 18.02 4.20 -2.25
N TRP A 124 16.87 3.80 -2.80
CA TRP A 124 16.55 2.39 -3.04
C TRP A 124 17.57 1.71 -3.97
N MET A 125 17.96 2.37 -5.08
CA MET A 125 18.98 1.89 -6.00
C MET A 125 20.34 1.72 -5.33
N CYS A 126 20.74 2.65 -4.45
CA CYS A 126 21.96 2.52 -3.67
C CYS A 126 21.88 1.30 -2.74
N ALA A 127 20.79 1.17 -1.98
CA ALA A 127 20.59 0.08 -1.04
C ALA A 127 20.62 -1.30 -1.71
N VAL A 128 19.91 -1.48 -2.84
CA VAL A 128 19.89 -2.77 -3.55
C VAL A 128 21.23 -3.11 -4.17
N ARG A 129 21.96 -2.14 -4.69
CA ARG A 129 23.30 -2.36 -5.27
C ARG A 129 24.33 -2.71 -4.19
N ASP A 130 24.27 -2.09 -3.03
CA ASP A 130 25.14 -2.42 -1.91
C ASP A 130 24.85 -3.84 -1.39
N HIS A 131 23.57 -4.17 -1.16
CA HIS A 131 23.18 -5.53 -0.79
C HIS A 131 23.61 -6.56 -1.84
N PHE A 132 23.45 -6.24 -3.13
CA PHE A 132 23.86 -7.15 -4.20
C PHE A 132 25.35 -7.45 -4.17
N ARG A 133 26.22 -6.46 -3.91
CA ARG A 133 27.68 -6.64 -3.83
C ARG A 133 28.09 -7.59 -2.71
N GLU A 134 27.36 -7.60 -1.59
CA GLU A 134 27.63 -8.48 -0.44
C GLU A 134 27.20 -9.92 -0.73
N PHE A 135 26.20 -10.15 -1.54
CA PHE A 135 25.54 -11.44 -1.77
C PHE A 135 25.54 -11.91 -3.23
N THR A 136 26.59 -11.59 -4.00
CA THR A 136 26.71 -11.97 -5.43
C THR A 136 26.83 -13.47 -5.68
N THR A 137 27.22 -14.27 -4.67
CA THR A 137 27.46 -15.72 -4.78
C THR A 137 26.40 -16.56 -4.08
N SER A 138 25.27 -15.96 -3.68
CA SER A 138 24.21 -16.66 -2.96
C SER A 138 23.47 -17.68 -3.84
N SER A 139 22.84 -18.66 -3.20
CA SER A 139 22.18 -19.79 -3.87
C SER A 139 21.04 -19.39 -4.78
N ASP A 140 20.32 -18.32 -4.44
CA ASP A 140 19.22 -17.77 -5.23
C ASP A 140 19.62 -17.40 -6.67
N LEU A 141 20.86 -16.94 -6.88
CA LEU A 141 21.37 -16.66 -8.21
C LEU A 141 21.84 -17.92 -8.97
N GLN A 142 22.13 -19.00 -8.25
CA GLN A 142 22.59 -20.26 -8.86
C GLN A 142 21.44 -21.02 -9.54
N GLU A 143 20.21 -20.82 -9.10
CA GLU A 143 19.00 -21.45 -9.66
C GLU A 143 18.56 -20.81 -10.99
N LEU A 144 19.13 -19.65 -11.33
CA LEU A 144 18.83 -18.94 -12.57
C LEU A 144 19.61 -19.50 -13.75
N SER A 145 19.06 -19.36 -14.96
CA SER A 145 19.79 -19.63 -16.20
C SER A 145 21.00 -18.68 -16.32
N ASP A 146 22.01 -19.08 -17.11
CA ASP A 146 23.20 -18.25 -17.33
C ASP A 146 22.85 -16.87 -17.93
N GLU A 147 21.83 -16.79 -18.80
CA GLU A 147 21.36 -15.55 -19.39
C GLU A 147 20.69 -14.63 -18.35
N GLU A 148 19.79 -15.20 -17.53
CA GLU A 148 19.11 -14.46 -16.45
C GLU A 148 20.12 -13.96 -15.41
N ARG A 149 21.08 -14.81 -15.04
CA ARG A 149 22.16 -14.44 -14.12
C ARG A 149 23.03 -13.31 -14.68
N ALA A 150 23.45 -13.43 -15.95
CA ALA A 150 24.24 -12.39 -16.61
C ALA A 150 23.48 -11.05 -16.65
N ARG A 151 22.18 -11.09 -16.90
CA ARG A 151 21.33 -9.90 -16.90
C ARG A 151 21.25 -9.24 -15.51
N ILE A 152 21.06 -10.05 -14.45
CA ILE A 152 21.03 -9.55 -13.05
C ILE A 152 22.40 -9.00 -12.63
N ILE A 153 23.49 -9.64 -13.02
CA ILE A 153 24.84 -9.12 -12.74
C ILE A 153 25.06 -7.77 -13.41
N ALA A 154 24.55 -7.58 -14.64
CA ALA A 154 24.66 -6.32 -15.37
C ALA A 154 23.73 -5.22 -14.79
N VAL A 155 22.55 -5.60 -14.29
CA VAL A 155 21.51 -4.71 -13.78
C VAL A 155 20.95 -5.32 -12.47
N PRO A 156 21.65 -5.15 -11.33
CA PRO A 156 21.31 -5.80 -10.07
C PRO A 156 19.90 -5.52 -9.55
N GLU A 157 19.38 -4.33 -9.81
CA GLU A 157 18.05 -3.89 -9.38
C GLU A 157 16.92 -4.78 -9.89
N ILE A 158 17.13 -5.50 -10.99
CA ILE A 158 16.13 -6.46 -11.51
C ILE A 158 15.81 -7.54 -10.47
N ALA A 159 16.82 -8.02 -9.73
CA ALA A 159 16.61 -9.04 -8.71
C ALA A 159 15.69 -8.60 -7.56
N TYR A 160 15.48 -7.31 -7.39
CA TYR A 160 14.77 -6.69 -6.26
C TYR A 160 13.46 -6.02 -6.66
N GLY A 161 12.96 -6.26 -7.87
CA GLY A 161 11.79 -5.55 -8.40
C GLY A 161 10.62 -5.51 -7.42
N ALA A 162 10.09 -4.31 -7.20
CA ALA A 162 8.95 -4.08 -6.33
C ALA A 162 8.12 -2.87 -6.79
N THR A 163 6.83 -2.92 -6.56
CA THR A 163 5.91 -1.78 -6.68
C THR A 163 6.07 -0.83 -5.48
N LEU A 164 5.35 0.30 -5.49
CA LEU A 164 5.30 1.20 -4.34
C LEU A 164 4.01 2.00 -4.32
N LEU A 165 3.29 1.91 -3.22
CA LEU A 165 2.17 2.76 -2.86
C LEU A 165 2.55 3.58 -1.63
N VAL A 166 2.24 4.88 -1.62
CA VAL A 166 2.42 5.73 -0.44
C VAL A 166 1.21 6.63 -0.26
N VAL A 167 0.75 6.75 0.96
CA VAL A 167 -0.24 7.76 1.36
C VAL A 167 0.34 8.58 2.49
N ILE A 168 0.30 9.91 2.32
CA ILE A 168 0.61 10.90 3.36
C ILE A 168 -0.68 11.61 3.70
N VAL A 169 -1.05 11.64 4.97
CA VAL A 169 -2.21 12.39 5.46
C VAL A 169 -1.77 13.44 6.48
N THR A 170 -2.36 14.61 6.39
CA THR A 170 -2.22 15.70 7.36
C THR A 170 -3.60 16.14 7.84
N ARG A 171 -3.67 17.22 8.61
CA ARG A 171 -4.94 17.83 8.98
C ARG A 171 -5.61 18.58 7.81
N GLU A 172 -4.81 19.04 6.85
CA GLU A 172 -5.25 19.96 5.78
C GLU A 172 -5.34 19.31 4.43
N TRP A 173 -4.63 18.19 4.21
CA TRP A 173 -4.58 17.52 2.91
C TRP A 173 -4.12 16.06 3.04
N TRP A 174 -4.34 15.32 1.98
CA TRP A 174 -3.70 14.02 1.77
C TRP A 174 -3.10 13.92 0.37
N LEU A 175 -2.04 13.12 0.26
CA LEU A 175 -1.34 12.81 -0.98
C LEU A 175 -1.28 11.29 -1.13
N ALA A 176 -1.67 10.80 -2.31
CA ALA A 176 -1.49 9.42 -2.74
C ALA A 176 -0.43 9.35 -3.83
N LEU A 177 0.49 8.40 -3.74
CA LEU A 177 1.50 8.07 -4.74
C LEU A 177 1.38 6.60 -5.10
N GLN A 178 1.40 6.27 -6.40
CA GLN A 178 1.26 4.91 -6.91
C GLN A 178 2.27 4.65 -8.02
N LEU A 179 3.10 3.64 -7.81
CA LEU A 179 3.95 3.02 -8.81
C LEU A 179 3.65 1.52 -8.83
N GLY A 180 3.12 1.03 -9.93
CA GLY A 180 2.66 -0.36 -10.06
C GLY A 180 1.14 -0.48 -10.14
N ASP A 181 0.65 -1.67 -9.90
CA ASP A 181 -0.73 -2.16 -10.11
C ASP A 181 -1.54 -2.38 -8.82
N GLY A 182 -0.91 -2.23 -7.65
CA GLY A 182 -1.65 -2.14 -6.40
C GLY A 182 -2.59 -0.93 -6.38
N ASP A 183 -3.50 -0.86 -5.43
CA ASP A 183 -4.58 0.13 -5.39
C ASP A 183 -4.56 0.99 -4.12
N ILE A 184 -4.95 2.25 -4.28
CA ILE A 184 -5.22 3.16 -3.17
C ILE A 184 -6.71 3.51 -3.23
N MET A 185 -7.46 3.02 -2.23
CA MET A 185 -8.89 3.23 -2.10
C MET A 185 -9.18 4.35 -1.10
N VAL A 186 -10.17 5.17 -1.40
CA VAL A 186 -10.68 6.20 -0.49
C VAL A 186 -12.15 5.96 -0.19
N VAL A 187 -12.53 6.00 1.08
CA VAL A 187 -13.92 6.03 1.51
C VAL A 187 -14.25 7.47 1.89
N SER A 188 -15.18 8.06 1.16
CA SER A 188 -15.61 9.45 1.36
C SER A 188 -16.37 9.64 2.67
N SER A 189 -16.58 10.91 3.08
CA SER A 189 -17.43 11.27 4.23
C SER A 189 -18.88 10.77 4.09
N GLU A 190 -19.32 10.52 2.86
CA GLU A 190 -20.65 9.96 2.56
C GLU A 190 -20.69 8.43 2.61
N GLY A 191 -19.53 7.78 2.90
CA GLY A 191 -19.42 6.33 2.97
C GLY A 191 -19.33 5.64 1.62
N ARG A 192 -18.97 6.36 0.54
CA ARG A 192 -18.74 5.77 -0.79
C ARG A 192 -17.26 5.49 -1.01
N SER A 193 -16.95 4.29 -1.48
CA SER A 193 -15.59 3.89 -1.86
C SER A 193 -15.32 4.22 -3.33
N SER A 194 -14.09 4.66 -3.60
CA SER A 194 -13.56 4.86 -4.95
C SER A 194 -12.05 4.67 -4.94
N LEU A 195 -11.44 4.46 -6.11
CA LEU A 195 -9.99 4.51 -6.22
C LEU A 195 -9.50 5.96 -6.10
N ALA A 196 -8.43 6.16 -5.37
CA ALA A 196 -7.78 7.47 -5.27
C ALA A 196 -7.15 7.87 -6.61
N ILE A 197 -6.61 6.91 -7.34
CA ILE A 197 -5.97 7.06 -8.64
C ILE A 197 -6.64 6.09 -9.59
N GLU A 198 -7.24 6.58 -10.66
CA GLU A 198 -7.93 5.73 -11.65
C GLU A 198 -6.94 4.79 -12.34
N PRO A 199 -7.31 3.53 -12.62
CA PRO A 199 -6.47 2.61 -13.35
C PRO A 199 -6.09 3.17 -14.73
N PHE A 200 -4.88 2.84 -15.22
CA PHE A 200 -4.60 3.07 -16.63
C PHE A 200 -5.53 2.24 -17.50
N PRO A 201 -6.00 2.76 -18.62
CA PRO A 201 -6.53 1.90 -19.69
C PRO A 201 -5.40 0.94 -20.08
N SER A 202 -5.57 -0.33 -19.74
CA SER A 202 -4.55 -1.36 -19.93
C SER A 202 -4.30 -1.58 -21.42
N ILE A 203 -3.23 -1.00 -21.96
CA ILE A 203 -2.69 -1.30 -23.28
C ILE A 203 -1.39 -2.12 -23.12
N ASP A 204 -0.78 -2.12 -21.95
CA ASP A 204 0.48 -2.83 -21.69
C ASP A 204 0.37 -3.65 -20.40
N SER A 205 0.68 -4.94 -20.48
CA SER A 205 0.65 -5.88 -19.34
C SER A 205 1.89 -5.78 -18.44
N GLN A 206 2.68 -4.70 -18.56
CA GLN A 206 3.91 -4.56 -17.80
C GLN A 206 3.67 -3.76 -16.52
N THR A 207 3.86 -4.41 -15.38
CA THR A 207 3.83 -3.75 -14.07
C THR A 207 4.99 -2.77 -13.92
N HIS A 208 4.68 -1.53 -13.61
CA HIS A 208 5.69 -0.50 -13.32
C HIS A 208 6.33 -0.74 -11.96
N SER A 209 7.64 -0.67 -11.88
CA SER A 209 8.42 -1.07 -10.71
C SER A 209 9.57 -0.12 -10.43
N LEU A 210 10.07 -0.14 -9.18
CA LEU A 210 11.27 0.59 -8.77
C LEU A 210 12.52 0.15 -9.55
N CYS A 211 12.55 -1.06 -10.12
CA CYS A 211 13.65 -1.49 -10.97
C CYS A 211 13.59 -0.92 -12.42
N SER A 212 12.57 -0.13 -12.75
CA SER A 212 12.49 0.60 -14.03
C SER A 212 13.52 1.74 -14.07
N SER A 213 13.93 2.16 -15.28
CA SER A 213 14.97 3.19 -15.47
C SER A 213 14.57 4.59 -14.97
N SER A 214 13.28 4.91 -15.06
CA SER A 214 12.71 6.22 -14.67
C SER A 214 11.35 6.03 -13.98
N PRO A 215 11.27 5.35 -12.82
CA PRO A 215 9.99 5.03 -12.20
C PRO A 215 9.18 6.27 -11.80
N TRP A 216 9.83 7.40 -11.54
CA TRP A 216 9.14 8.67 -11.24
C TRP A 216 8.35 9.25 -12.43
N GLU A 217 8.61 8.80 -13.67
CA GLU A 217 7.85 9.19 -14.86
C GLU A 217 6.62 8.28 -15.06
N LEU A 218 6.67 7.09 -14.48
CA LEU A 218 5.63 6.07 -14.54
C LEU A 218 4.69 6.13 -13.34
N ALA A 219 5.16 6.72 -12.25
CA ALA A 219 4.37 6.89 -11.03
C ALA A 219 3.28 7.95 -11.21
N ARG A 220 2.17 7.73 -10.53
CA ARG A 220 1.03 8.63 -10.50
C ARG A 220 0.83 9.18 -9.11
N SER A 221 0.28 10.37 -9.03
CA SER A 221 -0.04 10.99 -7.75
C SER A 221 -1.40 11.68 -7.78
N ARG A 222 -2.00 11.78 -6.60
CA ARG A 222 -3.20 12.59 -6.37
C ARG A 222 -3.05 13.35 -5.08
N PHE A 223 -3.07 14.66 -5.18
CA PHE A 223 -3.16 15.58 -4.05
C PHE A 223 -4.62 16.02 -3.86
N VAL A 224 -5.09 16.05 -2.60
CA VAL A 224 -6.44 16.48 -2.26
C VAL A 224 -6.40 17.33 -1.00
N PRO A 225 -6.79 18.62 -1.09
CA PRO A 225 -6.96 19.46 0.10
C PRO A 225 -8.20 19.01 0.89
N CYS A 226 -8.05 18.94 2.21
CA CYS A 226 -9.15 18.66 3.14
C CYS A 226 -9.84 19.95 3.53
N GLY A 227 -10.65 20.52 2.64
CA GLY A 227 -11.52 21.65 2.96
C GLY A 227 -12.65 21.28 3.93
N SER A 228 -13.43 22.24 4.38
CA SER A 228 -14.57 22.03 5.26
C SER A 228 -15.59 21.09 4.59
N GLY A 229 -15.58 19.80 4.93
CA GLY A 229 -16.58 18.82 4.49
C GLY A 229 -16.08 17.67 3.60
N VAL A 230 -14.85 17.68 3.12
CA VAL A 230 -14.31 16.62 2.22
C VAL A 230 -13.13 15.92 2.87
N ARG A 231 -13.38 15.18 3.97
CA ARG A 231 -12.37 14.33 4.58
C ARG A 231 -12.70 12.88 4.33
N PRO A 232 -11.70 12.05 3.96
CA PRO A 232 -11.93 10.61 3.84
C PRO A 232 -12.18 10.01 5.22
N LEU A 233 -13.06 9.01 5.27
CA LEU A 233 -13.28 8.18 6.44
C LEU A 233 -12.25 7.06 6.53
N LEU A 234 -11.59 6.75 5.40
CA LEU A 234 -10.57 5.74 5.28
C LEU A 234 -9.76 5.98 4.02
N LEU A 235 -8.45 5.81 4.12
CA LEU A 235 -7.54 5.66 3.00
C LEU A 235 -6.87 4.30 3.14
N MET A 236 -7.05 3.42 2.14
CA MET A 236 -6.58 2.04 2.16
C MET A 236 -5.66 1.78 0.98
N LEU A 237 -4.49 1.27 1.26
CA LEU A 237 -3.53 0.77 0.29
C LEU A 237 -3.60 -0.74 0.27
N SER A 238 -3.55 -1.36 -0.90
CA SER A 238 -3.44 -2.82 -1.02
C SER A 238 -2.59 -3.23 -2.21
N THR A 239 -1.91 -4.36 -2.09
CA THR A 239 -1.27 -5.04 -3.23
C THR A 239 -2.34 -5.60 -4.15
N ASP A 240 -1.97 -5.90 -5.40
CA ASP A 240 -2.88 -6.35 -6.45
C ASP A 240 -3.54 -7.70 -6.14
N GLY A 241 -2.84 -8.60 -5.40
CA GLY A 241 -3.39 -9.87 -4.96
C GLY A 241 -4.73 -9.75 -4.22
N TYR A 242 -5.00 -8.59 -3.60
CA TYR A 242 -6.29 -8.32 -2.98
C TYR A 242 -7.37 -8.04 -4.03
N LYS A 243 -7.16 -7.08 -4.94
CA LYS A 243 -8.11 -6.74 -6.00
C LYS A 243 -8.35 -7.91 -6.95
N GLU A 244 -7.30 -8.61 -7.35
CA GLU A 244 -7.37 -9.76 -8.26
C GLU A 244 -8.17 -10.96 -7.67
N SER A 245 -8.36 -10.97 -6.36
CA SER A 245 -9.26 -11.94 -5.70
C SER A 245 -10.74 -11.66 -5.93
N PHE A 246 -11.10 -10.54 -6.56
CA PHE A 246 -12.49 -10.16 -6.85
C PHE A 246 -12.77 -10.24 -8.36
N GLY A 247 -13.94 -10.73 -8.71
CA GLY A 247 -14.36 -10.85 -10.12
C GLY A 247 -14.68 -9.52 -10.80
N GLN A 248 -15.05 -8.50 -10.01
CA GLN A 248 -15.42 -7.18 -10.50
C GLN A 248 -14.89 -6.07 -9.58
N LEU A 249 -14.55 -4.93 -10.19
CA LEU A 249 -14.09 -3.77 -9.45
C LEU A 249 -15.11 -3.28 -8.39
N GLY A 250 -16.42 -3.39 -8.69
CA GLY A 250 -17.49 -3.02 -7.75
C GLY A 250 -17.40 -3.80 -6.44
N ASP A 251 -17.20 -5.12 -6.52
CA ASP A 251 -17.07 -5.99 -5.35
C ASP A 251 -15.83 -5.62 -4.51
N PHE A 252 -14.72 -5.29 -5.17
CA PHE A 252 -13.51 -4.81 -4.50
C PHE A 252 -13.74 -3.46 -3.82
N LEU A 253 -14.46 -2.53 -4.43
CA LEU A 253 -14.74 -1.22 -3.84
C LEU A 253 -15.64 -1.32 -2.59
N GLU A 254 -16.51 -2.31 -2.49
CA GLU A 254 -17.34 -2.54 -1.29
C GLU A 254 -16.49 -2.83 -0.05
N VAL A 255 -15.30 -3.42 -0.23
CA VAL A 255 -14.35 -3.74 0.86
C VAL A 255 -14.04 -2.53 1.76
N GLY A 256 -13.78 -1.36 1.17
CA GLY A 256 -13.47 -0.16 1.95
C GLY A 256 -14.62 0.26 2.86
N THR A 257 -15.83 0.21 2.33
CA THR A 257 -17.06 0.53 3.09
C THR A 257 -17.30 -0.51 4.17
N ASP A 258 -17.10 -1.79 3.88
CA ASP A 258 -17.30 -2.89 4.83
C ASP A 258 -16.25 -2.86 5.94
N LEU A 259 -14.98 -2.59 5.61
CA LEU A 259 -13.93 -2.41 6.61
C LEU A 259 -14.27 -1.24 7.56
N MET A 260 -14.75 -0.12 7.02
CA MET A 260 -15.20 1.00 7.86
C MET A 260 -16.39 0.65 8.75
N ARG A 261 -17.38 -0.08 8.24
CA ARG A 261 -18.51 -0.57 9.03
C ARG A 261 -18.04 -1.49 10.16
N ALA A 262 -17.10 -2.39 9.85
CA ALA A 262 -16.51 -3.30 10.80
C ALA A 262 -15.80 -2.55 11.93
N ILE A 263 -14.90 -1.63 11.58
CA ILE A 263 -14.15 -0.84 12.56
C ILE A 263 -15.11 -0.08 13.49
N ARG A 264 -16.18 0.49 12.96
CA ARG A 264 -17.19 1.19 13.75
C ARG A 264 -17.99 0.26 14.67
N ALA A 265 -18.33 -0.93 14.19
CA ALA A 265 -19.16 -1.88 14.93
C ALA A 265 -18.42 -2.54 16.09
N ILE A 266 -17.17 -2.97 15.88
CA ILE A 266 -16.42 -3.79 16.85
C ILE A 266 -15.07 -3.22 17.26
N GLY A 267 -14.66 -2.09 16.69
CA GLY A 267 -13.39 -1.41 16.98
C GLY A 267 -12.20 -1.97 16.18
N LEU A 268 -11.19 -1.10 15.97
CA LEU A 268 -10.01 -1.39 15.16
C LEU A 268 -9.24 -2.62 15.65
N LYS A 269 -9.04 -2.73 16.98
CA LYS A 269 -8.30 -3.85 17.57
C LYS A 269 -8.95 -5.20 17.26
N ARG A 270 -10.27 -5.26 17.35
CA ARG A 270 -11.02 -6.49 17.09
C ARG A 270 -10.97 -6.87 15.61
N VAL A 271 -11.04 -5.88 14.71
CA VAL A 271 -10.88 -6.10 13.26
C VAL A 271 -9.51 -6.70 12.97
N LEU A 272 -8.45 -6.18 13.56
CA LEU A 272 -7.09 -6.71 13.40
C LEU A 272 -6.94 -8.19 13.82
N GLU A 273 -7.73 -8.65 14.78
CA GLU A 273 -7.69 -10.05 15.24
C GLU A 273 -8.25 -11.03 14.20
N PHE A 274 -9.24 -10.62 13.40
CA PHE A 274 -9.90 -11.47 12.39
C PHE A 274 -9.36 -11.29 10.97
N LEU A 275 -8.75 -10.15 10.70
CA LEU A 275 -8.34 -9.79 9.34
C LEU A 275 -7.33 -10.77 8.72
N PRO A 276 -6.35 -11.37 9.46
CA PRO A 276 -5.40 -12.33 8.89
C PRO A 276 -6.08 -13.55 8.28
N GLU A 277 -6.99 -14.20 9.03
CA GLU A 277 -7.72 -15.37 8.57
C GLU A 277 -8.61 -15.03 7.37
N HIS A 278 -9.30 -13.89 7.45
CA HIS A 278 -10.14 -13.41 6.37
C HIS A 278 -9.38 -13.16 5.06
N LEU A 279 -8.22 -12.48 5.11
CA LEU A 279 -7.40 -12.24 3.92
C LEU A 279 -6.79 -13.53 3.36
N SER A 280 -6.37 -14.45 4.24
CA SER A 280 -5.90 -15.78 3.80
C SER A 280 -6.97 -16.57 3.06
N ASP A 281 -8.21 -16.52 3.56
CA ASP A 281 -9.37 -17.12 2.90
C ASP A 281 -9.67 -16.49 1.54
N ILE A 282 -9.51 -15.16 1.43
CA ILE A 282 -9.68 -14.42 0.16
C ILE A 282 -8.61 -14.84 -0.84
N SER A 283 -7.33 -14.85 -0.44
CA SER A 283 -6.25 -15.34 -1.29
C SER A 283 -6.52 -16.77 -1.79
N ALA A 284 -6.87 -17.68 -0.89
CA ALA A 284 -7.09 -19.08 -1.22
C ALA A 284 -8.26 -19.31 -2.19
N ARG A 285 -9.28 -18.47 -2.17
CA ARG A 285 -10.45 -18.56 -3.08
C ARG A 285 -10.32 -17.72 -4.34
N GLY A 286 -9.36 -16.81 -4.37
CA GLY A 286 -9.20 -15.81 -5.41
C GLY A 286 -7.86 -15.90 -6.13
N SER A 287 -7.03 -14.87 -5.98
CA SER A 287 -5.76 -14.74 -6.69
C SER A 287 -4.74 -15.82 -6.35
N GLY A 288 -4.74 -16.32 -5.12
CA GLY A 288 -3.70 -17.19 -4.57
C GLY A 288 -2.42 -16.45 -4.21
N ASP A 289 -2.35 -15.14 -4.47
CA ASP A 289 -1.19 -14.29 -4.24
C ASP A 289 -1.13 -13.76 -2.82
N ASP A 290 0.01 -13.15 -2.44
CA ASP A 290 0.16 -12.40 -1.21
C ASP A 290 -0.87 -11.26 -1.18
N ILE A 291 -1.38 -10.96 0.01
CA ILE A 291 -2.29 -9.83 0.20
C ILE A 291 -1.75 -8.96 1.32
N THR A 292 -1.39 -7.73 0.97
CA THR A 292 -1.06 -6.70 1.95
C THR A 292 -2.09 -5.59 1.91
N LEU A 293 -2.52 -5.20 3.08
CA LEU A 293 -3.47 -4.11 3.29
C LEU A 293 -2.94 -3.17 4.37
N SER A 294 -2.96 -1.86 4.08
CA SER A 294 -2.72 -0.83 5.08
C SER A 294 -3.79 0.25 4.98
N ALA A 295 -4.41 0.59 6.10
CA ALA A 295 -5.48 1.58 6.15
C ALA A 295 -5.18 2.66 7.20
N LEU A 296 -5.44 3.91 6.81
CA LEU A 296 -5.40 5.08 7.67
C LEU A 296 -6.82 5.55 7.95
N ILE A 297 -7.18 5.68 9.23
CA ILE A 297 -8.51 6.00 9.71
C ILE A 297 -8.44 7.26 10.57
N PRO A 298 -9.21 8.31 10.24
CA PRO A 298 -9.27 9.51 11.08
C PRO A 298 -10.00 9.21 12.39
N CYS A 299 -9.35 9.56 13.50
CA CYS A 299 -9.95 9.43 14.82
C CYS A 299 -10.52 10.76 15.30
N PRO A 300 -11.74 10.79 15.86
CA PRO A 300 -12.28 11.97 16.50
C PRO A 300 -11.46 12.34 17.74
N MET A 301 -11.46 13.63 18.11
CA MET A 301 -10.94 14.07 19.42
C MET A 301 -11.64 13.25 20.53
N ARG A 302 -10.84 12.64 21.40
CA ARG A 302 -11.34 12.06 22.66
C ARG A 302 -11.83 13.15 23.60
#